data_7ed72e2f7de2c55c3dfa0364e4770888
#
_entry.id   7ed72e2f7de2c55c3dfa0364e4770888
#
_cell.length_a   1.000
_cell.length_b   1.000
_cell.length_c   1.000
_cell.angle_alpha   90.00
_cell.angle_beta   90.00
_cell.angle_gamma   90.00
#
_symmetry.space_group_name_H-M   'P 1'
#
loop_
_entity.id
_entity.type
_entity.pdbx_description
1 polymer ?
#
loop_
_entity_poly.entity_id
_entity_poly.type
_entity_poly.pdbx_seq_one_letter_code
_entity_poly.pdbx_strand_id
1 'polypeptide(L)'
;LEALGIRTLLCDPPRADRGDAGAFLPLAELVAEADILTFHTPLFKQGPYQTWHMADEALLRGLQPGTILINACRGAVVDNAALLAVLGQRNDLSVVLDVWEPEPDLNVELLSKVDVGTAHIAGYTLEGKARGTTQVFEAYSAFIGHPQQVALDTFCLLPEFGRITLRGELDQATLKRLVHLVY
;
A
#
# COMPACT_ATOMS: atom_id res chain seq x y z
N LEU A 1 3.04 9.37 7.61
CA LEU A 1 1.89 9.21 8.51
C LEU A 1 2.10 9.96 9.82
N GLU A 2 3.25 9.81 10.48
CA GLU A 2 3.57 10.51 11.74
C GLU A 2 3.47 12.04 11.60
N ALA A 3 3.92 12.61 10.47
CA ALA A 3 3.76 14.04 10.17
C ALA A 3 2.29 14.51 10.09
N LEU A 4 1.36 13.57 9.95
CA LEU A 4 -0.09 13.80 9.97
C LEU A 4 -0.71 13.47 11.34
N GLY A 5 0.10 13.18 12.35
CA GLY A 5 -0.35 12.82 13.69
C GLY A 5 -0.95 11.39 13.78
N ILE A 6 -0.71 10.54 12.78
CA ILE A 6 -1.19 9.16 12.77
C ILE A 6 -0.16 8.27 13.47
N ARG A 7 -0.58 7.54 14.51
CA ARG A 7 0.24 6.52 15.17
C ARG A 7 0.44 5.34 14.22
N THR A 8 1.68 4.91 14.02
CA THR A 8 2.01 3.76 13.18
C THR A 8 2.43 2.56 14.03
N LEU A 9 1.89 1.40 13.69
CA LEU A 9 2.29 0.10 14.22
C LEU A 9 2.97 -0.68 13.10
N LEU A 10 4.08 -1.35 13.40
CA LEU A 10 4.89 -2.06 12.40
C LEU A 10 4.91 -3.56 12.69
N CYS A 11 4.63 -4.36 11.67
CA CYS A 11 4.87 -5.81 11.67
C CYS A 11 5.78 -6.13 10.49
N ASP A 12 7.03 -6.49 10.76
CA ASP A 12 8.01 -6.89 9.74
C ASP A 12 8.96 -7.93 10.35
N PRO A 13 8.55 -9.21 10.40
CA PRO A 13 9.36 -10.27 11.01
C PRO A 13 10.77 -10.37 10.42
N PRO A 14 11.01 -10.29 9.10
CA PRO A 14 12.35 -10.28 8.53
C PRO A 14 13.26 -9.17 9.08
N ARG A 15 12.71 -7.99 9.33
CA ARG A 15 13.47 -6.86 9.88
C ARG A 15 13.71 -7.03 11.38
N ALA A 16 12.70 -7.52 12.11
CA ALA A 16 12.83 -7.81 13.54
C ALA A 16 13.93 -8.86 13.79
N ASP A 17 13.95 -9.94 13.00
CA ASP A 17 14.94 -11.03 13.14
C ASP A 17 16.36 -10.60 12.77
N ARG A 18 16.52 -9.59 11.90
CA ARG A 18 17.84 -8.99 11.63
C ARG A 18 18.31 -8.01 12.71
N GLY A 19 17.45 -7.67 13.67
CA GLY A 19 17.75 -6.66 14.67
C GLY A 19 17.72 -5.22 14.14
N ASP A 20 16.96 -4.96 13.09
CA ASP A 20 16.76 -3.60 12.59
C ASP A 20 16.12 -2.71 13.67
N ALA A 21 16.49 -1.44 13.69
CA ALA A 21 15.86 -0.49 14.61
C ALA A 21 14.36 -0.32 14.27
N GLY A 22 13.51 -0.47 15.30
CA GLY A 22 12.05 -0.32 15.19
C GLY A 22 11.32 -1.08 16.28
N ALA A 23 10.10 -0.63 16.58
CA ALA A 23 9.19 -1.33 17.49
C ALA A 23 8.29 -2.25 16.66
N PHE A 24 8.76 -3.46 16.36
CA PHE A 24 7.98 -4.43 15.60
C PHE A 24 7.06 -5.22 16.51
N LEU A 25 5.78 -5.33 16.12
CA LEU A 25 4.78 -6.12 16.82
C LEU A 25 4.50 -7.42 16.07
N PRO A 26 4.12 -8.50 16.77
CA PRO A 26 3.50 -9.66 16.15
C PRO A 26 2.21 -9.24 15.41
N LEU A 27 1.91 -9.90 14.27
CA LEU A 27 0.74 -9.56 13.46
C LEU A 27 -0.58 -9.58 14.25
N ALA A 28 -0.75 -10.56 15.13
CA ALA A 28 -1.96 -10.69 15.94
C ALA A 28 -2.16 -9.50 16.90
N GLU A 29 -1.09 -8.99 17.51
CA GLU A 29 -1.14 -7.81 18.38
C GLU A 29 -1.45 -6.55 17.56
N LEU A 30 -0.80 -6.39 16.40
CA LEU A 30 -1.06 -5.27 15.51
C LEU A 30 -2.52 -5.23 15.05
N VAL A 31 -3.06 -6.37 14.63
CA VAL A 31 -4.45 -6.50 14.17
C VAL A 31 -5.46 -6.17 15.28
N ALA A 32 -5.14 -6.50 16.53
CA ALA A 32 -6.00 -6.19 17.67
C ALA A 32 -6.09 -4.69 18.01
N GLU A 33 -5.09 -3.88 17.58
CA GLU A 33 -5.01 -2.46 17.90
C GLU A 33 -5.26 -1.54 16.69
N ALA A 34 -5.17 -2.06 15.46
CA ALA A 34 -5.18 -1.23 14.28
C ALA A 34 -6.60 -0.79 13.86
N ASP A 35 -6.79 0.51 13.70
CA ASP A 35 -7.97 1.09 13.03
C ASP A 35 -7.85 0.96 11.50
N ILE A 36 -6.62 1.00 10.98
CA ILE A 36 -6.31 0.85 9.55
C ILE A 36 -5.21 -0.21 9.42
N LEU A 37 -5.52 -1.27 8.68
CA LEU A 37 -4.56 -2.33 8.35
C LEU A 37 -4.18 -2.23 6.88
N THR A 38 -2.89 -2.01 6.60
CA THR A 38 -2.39 -1.90 5.23
C THR A 38 -1.20 -2.83 5.00
N PHE A 39 -1.18 -3.52 3.87
CA PHE A 39 -0.13 -4.48 3.51
C PHE A 39 0.87 -3.87 2.52
N HIS A 40 2.17 -4.05 2.82
CA HIS A 40 3.31 -3.56 2.02
C HIS A 40 4.40 -4.63 1.93
N THR A 41 4.02 -5.86 1.61
CA THR A 41 4.90 -7.02 1.64
C THR A 41 5.04 -7.64 0.25
N PRO A 42 6.19 -8.25 -0.10
CA PRO A 42 6.29 -9.11 -1.25
C PRO A 42 5.45 -10.37 -1.05
N LEU A 43 5.09 -11.06 -2.16
CA LEU A 43 4.36 -12.31 -2.09
C LEU A 43 5.34 -13.49 -1.99
N PHE A 44 5.40 -14.12 -0.84
CA PHE A 44 6.09 -15.38 -0.61
C PHE A 44 5.09 -16.48 -0.36
N LYS A 45 5.10 -17.51 -1.22
CA LYS A 45 4.20 -18.65 -1.09
C LYS A 45 4.66 -19.69 -0.07
N GLN A 46 5.94 -19.66 0.31
CA GLN A 46 6.57 -20.63 1.20
C GLN A 46 7.67 -19.97 2.04
N GLY A 47 8.10 -20.66 3.09
CA GLY A 47 9.21 -20.24 3.93
C GLY A 47 8.77 -19.57 5.23
N PRO A 48 9.75 -19.19 6.09
CA PRO A 48 9.46 -18.66 7.42
C PRO A 48 8.72 -17.33 7.42
N TYR A 49 8.79 -16.59 6.30
CA TYR A 49 8.12 -15.30 6.13
C TYR A 49 7.06 -15.37 5.02
N GLN A 50 6.32 -16.50 4.98
CA GLN A 50 5.23 -16.66 4.03
C GLN A 50 4.22 -15.51 4.19
N THR A 51 3.82 -14.94 3.04
CA THR A 51 2.85 -13.84 2.98
C THR A 51 1.64 -14.18 2.12
N TRP A 52 1.66 -15.31 1.43
CA TRP A 52 0.52 -15.85 0.70
C TRP A 52 -0.61 -16.16 1.67
N HIS A 53 -1.78 -15.56 1.45
CA HIS A 53 -2.95 -15.64 2.33
C HIS A 53 -2.63 -15.27 3.79
N MET A 54 -1.73 -14.30 4.00
CA MET A 54 -1.40 -13.80 5.33
C MET A 54 -2.63 -13.22 6.03
N ALA A 55 -3.50 -12.53 5.27
CA ALA A 55 -4.84 -12.18 5.72
C ALA A 55 -5.80 -13.29 5.29
N ASP A 56 -5.83 -14.35 6.07
CA ASP A 56 -6.74 -15.48 5.94
C ASP A 56 -8.10 -15.20 6.58
N GLU A 57 -9.02 -16.17 6.50
CA GLU A 57 -10.37 -16.04 7.08
C GLU A 57 -10.31 -15.73 8.59
N ALA A 58 -9.41 -16.34 9.33
CA ALA A 58 -9.30 -16.15 10.77
C ALA A 58 -8.90 -14.71 11.12
N LEU A 59 -7.89 -14.18 10.44
CA LEU A 59 -7.47 -12.78 10.59
C LEU A 59 -8.60 -11.82 10.20
N LEU A 60 -9.22 -12.05 9.03
CA LEU A 60 -10.29 -11.18 8.51
C LEU A 60 -11.52 -11.14 9.43
N ARG A 61 -11.90 -12.27 10.02
CA ARG A 61 -12.96 -12.33 11.02
C ARG A 61 -12.59 -11.65 12.33
N GLY A 62 -11.30 -11.67 12.69
CA GLY A 62 -10.76 -11.08 13.91
C GLY A 62 -10.53 -9.57 13.85
N LEU A 63 -10.73 -8.92 12.70
CA LEU A 63 -10.61 -7.45 12.59
C LEU A 63 -11.61 -6.75 13.50
N GLN A 64 -11.17 -5.65 14.12
CA GLN A 64 -12.04 -4.84 14.95
C GLN A 64 -13.20 -4.23 14.13
N PRO A 65 -14.37 -3.97 14.75
CA PRO A 65 -15.43 -3.24 14.07
C PRO A 65 -14.94 -1.86 13.59
N GLY A 66 -15.24 -1.52 12.34
CA GLY A 66 -14.83 -0.26 11.72
C GLY A 66 -13.42 -0.24 11.15
N THR A 67 -12.68 -1.37 11.18
CA THR A 67 -11.34 -1.44 10.58
C THR A 67 -11.38 -1.15 9.08
N ILE A 68 -10.43 -0.34 8.62
CA ILE A 68 -10.16 -0.11 7.20
C ILE A 68 -9.05 -1.07 6.76
N LEU A 69 -9.35 -1.96 5.83
CA LEU A 69 -8.39 -2.90 5.23
C LEU A 69 -7.93 -2.38 3.87
N ILE A 70 -6.61 -2.24 3.69
CA ILE A 70 -6.02 -1.74 2.43
C ILE A 70 -5.02 -2.76 1.89
N ASN A 71 -5.19 -3.20 0.65
CA ASN A 71 -4.18 -3.98 -0.05
C ASN A 71 -3.85 -3.38 -1.41
N ALA A 72 -2.65 -2.82 -1.51
CA ALA A 72 -2.07 -2.27 -2.73
C ALA A 72 -0.68 -2.88 -3.01
N CYS A 73 -0.40 -4.09 -2.50
CA CYS A 73 0.90 -4.74 -2.71
C CYS A 73 0.82 -5.95 -3.66
N ARG A 74 0.17 -7.04 -3.25
CA ARG A 74 -0.08 -8.24 -4.07
C ARG A 74 -1.43 -8.85 -3.68
N GLY A 75 -2.26 -9.25 -4.66
CA GLY A 75 -3.61 -9.76 -4.43
C GLY A 75 -3.66 -10.90 -3.43
N ALA A 76 -2.87 -11.93 -3.68
CA ALA A 76 -2.83 -13.14 -2.85
C ALA A 76 -2.18 -12.98 -1.46
N VAL A 77 -1.87 -11.77 -1.01
CA VAL A 77 -1.55 -11.49 0.41
C VAL A 77 -2.84 -11.54 1.25
N VAL A 78 -3.94 -11.12 0.66
CA VAL A 78 -5.29 -11.29 1.23
C VAL A 78 -5.98 -12.42 0.50
N ASP A 79 -6.49 -13.41 1.21
CA ASP A 79 -7.35 -14.46 0.63
C ASP A 79 -8.66 -13.81 0.15
N ASN A 80 -8.78 -13.62 -1.16
CA ASN A 80 -9.93 -12.91 -1.74
C ASN A 80 -11.23 -13.71 -1.62
N ALA A 81 -11.16 -15.05 -1.58
CA ALA A 81 -12.33 -15.88 -1.37
C ALA A 81 -12.82 -15.79 0.10
N ALA A 82 -11.90 -15.83 1.04
CA ALA A 82 -12.20 -15.63 2.45
C ALA A 82 -12.74 -14.20 2.71
N LEU A 83 -12.13 -13.19 2.10
CA LEU A 83 -12.61 -11.80 2.22
C LEU A 83 -14.04 -11.65 1.71
N LEU A 84 -14.38 -12.23 0.55
CA LEU A 84 -15.74 -12.24 0.01
C LEU A 84 -16.73 -12.87 0.99
N ALA A 85 -16.37 -14.03 1.58
CA ALA A 85 -17.21 -14.72 2.55
C ALA A 85 -17.41 -13.89 3.83
N VAL A 86 -16.36 -13.22 4.30
CA VAL A 86 -16.43 -12.34 5.48
C VAL A 86 -17.29 -11.11 5.20
N LEU A 87 -17.13 -10.44 4.05
CA LEU A 87 -17.97 -9.30 3.66
C LEU A 87 -19.43 -9.68 3.36
N GLY A 88 -19.73 -10.95 3.17
CA GLY A 88 -21.08 -11.47 3.12
C GLY A 88 -21.79 -11.51 4.49
N GLN A 89 -21.04 -11.40 5.58
CA GLN A 89 -21.53 -11.51 6.96
C GLN A 89 -21.24 -10.25 7.80
N ARG A 90 -20.28 -9.42 7.38
CA ARG A 90 -19.84 -8.19 8.04
C ARG A 90 -20.03 -6.99 7.13
N ASN A 91 -20.64 -5.95 7.63
CA ASN A 91 -20.86 -4.67 6.93
C ASN A 91 -20.23 -3.49 7.67
N ASP A 92 -19.38 -3.80 8.63
CA ASP A 92 -18.70 -2.83 9.49
C ASP A 92 -17.22 -2.61 9.08
N LEU A 93 -16.74 -3.32 8.08
CA LEU A 93 -15.39 -3.14 7.52
C LEU A 93 -15.42 -2.23 6.30
N SER A 94 -14.41 -1.40 6.15
CA SER A 94 -14.14 -0.68 4.90
C SER A 94 -12.96 -1.33 4.19
N VAL A 95 -13.09 -1.60 2.89
CA VAL A 95 -12.09 -2.35 2.13
C VAL A 95 -11.65 -1.59 0.88
N VAL A 96 -10.32 -1.45 0.73
CA VAL A 96 -9.67 -0.82 -0.42
C VAL A 96 -8.73 -1.82 -1.06
N LEU A 97 -8.98 -2.21 -2.28
CA LEU A 97 -8.14 -3.13 -3.05
C LEU A 97 -7.67 -2.49 -4.35
N ASP A 98 -6.34 -2.44 -4.54
CA ASP A 98 -5.74 -2.13 -5.84
C ASP A 98 -5.26 -3.39 -6.55
N VAL A 99 -5.13 -4.50 -5.81
CA VAL A 99 -4.61 -5.79 -6.28
C VAL A 99 -5.58 -6.91 -5.94
N TRP A 100 -5.62 -7.94 -6.79
CA TRP A 100 -6.66 -8.96 -6.76
C TRP A 100 -6.10 -10.38 -6.87
N GLU A 101 -6.90 -11.36 -6.51
CA GLU A 101 -6.59 -12.78 -6.70
C GLU A 101 -7.82 -13.52 -7.27
N PRO A 102 -7.68 -14.06 -8.52
CA PRO A 102 -6.58 -13.89 -9.47
C PRO A 102 -6.66 -12.58 -10.26
N GLU A 103 -5.55 -12.21 -10.90
CA GLU A 103 -5.49 -11.18 -11.94
C GLU A 103 -5.16 -11.83 -13.29
N PRO A 104 -5.71 -11.37 -14.42
CA PRO A 104 -6.67 -10.26 -14.59
C PRO A 104 -8.14 -10.66 -14.35
N ASP A 105 -8.44 -11.94 -14.14
CA ASP A 105 -9.79 -12.50 -14.03
C ASP A 105 -10.31 -12.36 -12.59
N LEU A 106 -10.48 -11.11 -12.15
CA LEU A 106 -10.91 -10.80 -10.79
C LEU A 106 -12.36 -11.22 -10.50
N ASN A 107 -12.63 -11.47 -9.22
CA ASN A 107 -13.97 -11.78 -8.76
C ASN A 107 -14.85 -10.52 -8.74
N VAL A 108 -15.82 -10.45 -9.67
CA VAL A 108 -16.73 -9.29 -9.82
C VAL A 108 -17.63 -9.11 -8.60
N GLU A 109 -17.99 -10.20 -7.90
CA GLU A 109 -18.78 -10.12 -6.69
C GLU A 109 -17.98 -9.45 -5.57
N LEU A 110 -16.70 -9.80 -5.40
CA LEU A 110 -15.82 -9.13 -4.45
C LEU A 110 -15.66 -7.65 -4.80
N LEU A 111 -15.43 -7.34 -6.09
CA LEU A 111 -15.33 -5.96 -6.56
C LEU A 111 -16.56 -5.13 -6.19
N SER A 112 -17.75 -5.72 -6.23
CA SER A 112 -19.00 -5.03 -5.87
C SER A 112 -19.17 -4.77 -4.37
N LYS A 113 -18.36 -5.43 -3.51
CA LYS A 113 -18.45 -5.34 -2.06
C LYS A 113 -17.37 -4.48 -1.41
N VAL A 114 -16.32 -4.14 -2.15
CA VAL A 114 -15.26 -3.25 -1.64
C VAL A 114 -15.65 -1.78 -1.79
N ASP A 115 -15.19 -0.93 -0.89
CA ASP A 115 -15.46 0.52 -0.93
C ASP A 115 -14.71 1.21 -2.07
N VAL A 116 -13.46 0.79 -2.31
CA VAL A 116 -12.63 1.26 -3.42
C VAL A 116 -11.91 0.09 -4.05
N GLY A 117 -12.15 -0.12 -5.34
CA GLY A 117 -11.44 -1.09 -6.16
C GLY A 117 -10.75 -0.40 -7.34
N THR A 118 -9.45 -0.63 -7.51
CA THR A 118 -8.67 -0.07 -8.62
C THR A 118 -7.94 -1.17 -9.39
N ALA A 119 -7.45 -0.85 -10.59
CA ALA A 119 -6.96 -1.82 -11.56
C ALA A 119 -5.44 -2.00 -11.50
N HIS A 120 -4.88 -2.26 -10.30
CA HIS A 120 -3.45 -2.45 -10.02
C HIS A 120 -2.61 -1.25 -10.48
N ILE A 121 -3.00 -0.06 -10.02
CA ILE A 121 -2.45 1.23 -10.47
C ILE A 121 -1.77 2.04 -9.34
N ALA A 122 -1.79 1.57 -8.10
CA ALA A 122 -1.31 2.32 -6.93
C ALA A 122 0.17 2.77 -7.04
N GLY A 123 0.99 2.07 -7.81
CA GLY A 123 2.39 2.46 -8.09
C GLY A 123 2.63 2.91 -9.54
N TYR A 124 1.57 3.10 -10.32
CA TYR A 124 1.67 3.26 -11.76
C TYR A 124 1.58 4.74 -12.15
N THR A 125 2.65 5.47 -11.91
CA THR A 125 2.78 6.87 -12.34
C THR A 125 3.86 7.02 -13.41
N LEU A 126 3.74 8.04 -14.25
CA LEU A 126 4.76 8.38 -15.26
C LEU A 126 6.10 8.68 -14.59
N GLU A 127 6.07 9.46 -13.52
CA GLU A 127 7.23 9.84 -12.72
C GLU A 127 7.89 8.61 -12.08
N GLY A 128 7.10 7.69 -11.52
CA GLY A 128 7.60 6.45 -10.93
C GLY A 128 8.32 5.56 -11.95
N LYS A 129 7.75 5.43 -13.15
CA LYS A 129 8.37 4.69 -14.27
C LYS A 129 9.66 5.36 -14.76
N ALA A 130 9.59 6.67 -15.01
CA ALA A 130 10.76 7.43 -15.43
C ALA A 130 11.88 7.36 -14.37
N ARG A 131 11.53 7.50 -13.08
CA ARG A 131 12.50 7.40 -11.98
C ARG A 131 13.11 6.00 -11.86
N GLY A 132 12.30 4.95 -11.98
CA GLY A 132 12.81 3.58 -12.00
C GLY A 132 13.85 3.35 -13.10
N THR A 133 13.58 3.84 -14.31
CA THR A 133 14.49 3.75 -15.45
C THR A 133 15.76 4.58 -15.22
N THR A 134 15.64 5.82 -14.75
CA THR A 134 16.81 6.69 -14.51
C THR A 134 17.70 6.15 -13.40
N GLN A 135 17.14 5.57 -12.33
CA GLN A 135 17.92 4.95 -11.25
C GLN A 135 18.77 3.77 -11.74
N VAL A 136 18.20 2.91 -12.60
CA VAL A 136 18.95 1.80 -13.20
C VAL A 136 20.08 2.33 -14.10
N PHE A 137 19.79 3.33 -14.92
CA PHE A 137 20.79 3.97 -15.78
C PHE A 137 21.89 4.64 -14.96
N GLU A 138 21.55 5.39 -13.92
CA GLU A 138 22.51 6.05 -13.01
C GLU A 138 23.43 5.03 -12.35
N ALA A 139 22.85 3.92 -11.83
CA ALA A 139 23.60 2.84 -11.20
C ALA A 139 24.53 2.15 -12.22
N TYR A 140 24.06 1.86 -13.42
CA TYR A 140 24.86 1.25 -14.48
C TYR A 140 25.98 2.18 -14.95
N SER A 141 25.70 3.46 -15.16
CA SER A 141 26.71 4.44 -15.58
C SER A 141 27.84 4.59 -14.55
N ALA A 142 27.48 4.57 -13.26
CA ALA A 142 28.46 4.55 -12.17
C ALA A 142 29.30 3.26 -12.16
N PHE A 143 28.65 2.10 -12.37
CA PHE A 143 29.34 0.81 -12.43
C PHE A 143 30.38 0.72 -13.54
N ILE A 144 30.11 1.31 -14.73
CA ILE A 144 31.07 1.33 -15.85
C ILE A 144 32.07 2.48 -15.76
N GLY A 145 32.13 3.23 -14.66
CA GLY A 145 33.08 4.31 -14.43
C GLY A 145 32.76 5.65 -15.13
N HIS A 146 31.53 5.81 -15.64
CA HIS A 146 31.04 7.03 -16.29
C HIS A 146 29.74 7.53 -15.62
N PRO A 147 29.77 7.95 -14.34
CA PRO A 147 28.56 8.30 -13.60
C PRO A 147 27.80 9.44 -14.29
N GLN A 148 26.53 9.21 -14.54
CA GLN A 148 25.60 10.18 -15.12
C GLN A 148 24.43 10.35 -14.15
N GLN A 149 23.89 11.56 -14.08
CA GLN A 149 22.62 11.84 -13.42
C GLN A 149 21.62 12.36 -14.43
N VAL A 150 20.36 11.93 -14.29
CA VAL A 150 19.30 12.32 -15.20
C VAL A 150 18.16 12.95 -14.41
N ALA A 151 17.87 14.21 -14.69
CA ALA A 151 16.75 14.90 -14.09
C ALA A 151 15.42 14.42 -14.68
N LEU A 152 14.43 14.19 -13.82
CA LEU A 152 13.10 13.68 -14.23
C LEU A 152 12.35 14.66 -15.15
N ASP A 153 12.55 15.95 -14.98
CA ASP A 153 11.95 17.00 -15.81
C ASP A 153 12.33 16.90 -17.30
N THR A 154 13.41 16.17 -17.61
CA THR A 154 13.78 15.85 -19.00
C THR A 154 12.76 14.93 -19.68
N PHE A 155 12.04 14.10 -18.93
CA PHE A 155 11.14 13.07 -19.45
C PHE A 155 9.67 13.25 -19.03
N CYS A 156 9.42 14.03 -18.00
CA CYS A 156 8.09 14.24 -17.48
C CYS A 156 7.59 15.63 -17.84
N LEU A 157 6.29 15.72 -18.12
CA LEU A 157 5.63 17.03 -18.24
C LEU A 157 5.77 17.77 -16.91
N LEU A 158 6.04 19.08 -17.01
CA LEU A 158 6.01 19.92 -15.82
C LEU A 158 4.58 19.90 -15.21
N PRO A 159 4.47 19.79 -13.89
CA PRO A 159 3.16 19.82 -13.24
C PRO A 159 2.51 21.19 -13.49
N GLU A 160 1.19 21.18 -13.62
CA GLU A 160 0.40 22.41 -13.79
C GLU A 160 0.67 23.43 -12.65
N PHE A 161 0.90 22.91 -11.46
CA PHE A 161 1.26 23.68 -10.27
C PHE A 161 2.60 23.23 -9.70
N GLY A 162 3.64 24.02 -9.86
CA GLY A 162 4.99 23.71 -9.33
C GLY A 162 5.09 23.88 -7.80
N ARG A 163 4.21 24.69 -7.19
CA ARG A 163 4.16 24.92 -5.76
C ARG A 163 2.76 25.36 -5.34
N ILE A 164 2.28 24.77 -4.25
CA ILE A 164 1.03 25.16 -3.59
C ILE A 164 1.38 25.65 -2.18
N THR A 165 0.92 26.81 -1.81
CA THR A 165 1.10 27.37 -0.46
C THR A 165 -0.24 27.39 0.27
N LEU A 166 -0.34 26.64 1.35
CA LEU A 166 -1.50 26.68 2.24
C LEU A 166 -1.33 27.77 3.30
N ARG A 167 -2.45 28.35 3.69
CA ARG A 167 -2.53 29.26 4.83
C ARG A 167 -3.60 28.76 5.79
N GLY A 168 -3.30 28.72 7.08
CA GLY A 168 -4.17 28.17 8.11
C GLY A 168 -3.75 26.77 8.56
N GLU A 169 -4.61 26.11 9.33
CA GLU A 169 -4.38 24.76 9.83
C GLU A 169 -4.62 23.69 8.75
N LEU A 170 -3.84 22.63 8.82
CA LEU A 170 -4.03 21.46 7.98
C LEU A 170 -5.10 20.55 8.62
N ASP A 171 -6.36 20.80 8.30
CA ASP A 171 -7.46 19.93 8.69
C ASP A 171 -7.75 18.85 7.63
N GLN A 172 -8.62 17.90 7.97
CA GLN A 172 -8.99 16.80 7.06
C GLN A 172 -9.63 17.30 5.75
N ALA A 173 -10.41 18.37 5.80
CA ALA A 173 -11.02 18.95 4.61
C ALA A 173 -9.98 19.56 3.66
N THR A 174 -9.00 20.22 4.23
CA THR A 174 -7.85 20.79 3.48
C THR A 174 -6.98 19.67 2.91
N LEU A 175 -6.70 18.62 3.70
CA LEU A 175 -5.96 17.45 3.21
C LEU A 175 -6.68 16.76 2.06
N LYS A 176 -8.00 16.54 2.18
CA LYS A 176 -8.82 15.97 1.11
C LYS A 176 -8.74 16.80 -0.18
N ARG A 177 -8.86 18.13 -0.08
CA ARG A 177 -8.74 19.03 -1.23
C ARG A 177 -7.37 18.95 -1.89
N LEU A 178 -6.29 18.85 -1.10
CA LEU A 178 -4.93 18.68 -1.62
C LEU A 178 -4.77 17.37 -2.39
N VAL A 179 -5.28 16.27 -1.85
CA VAL A 179 -5.24 14.98 -2.54
C VAL A 179 -5.98 15.09 -3.88
N HIS A 180 -7.19 15.65 -3.92
CA HIS A 180 -7.95 15.81 -5.17
C HIS A 180 -7.36 16.85 -6.15
N LEU A 181 -6.42 17.68 -5.71
CA LEU A 181 -5.73 18.63 -6.59
C LEU A 181 -4.56 18.00 -7.33
N VAL A 182 -3.99 16.93 -6.79
CA VAL A 182 -2.80 16.26 -7.35
C VAL A 182 -3.10 14.87 -7.96
N TYR A 183 -4.30 14.37 -7.75
CA TYR A 183 -4.77 13.08 -8.27
C TYR A 183 -6.06 13.30 -9.10
#